data_523db11f6d57d2b468bdcefd2854376d
#
_entry.id   523db11f6d57d2b468bdcefd2854376d
#
_cell.length_a   1.000
_cell.length_b   1.000
_cell.length_c   1.000
_cell.angle_alpha   90.00
_cell.angle_beta   90.00
_cell.angle_gamma   90.00
#
_symmetry.space_group_name_H-M   'P 1'
#
loop_
_entity.id
_entity.type
_entity.pdbx_description
1 polymer ?
#
loop_
_entity_poly.entity_id
_entity_poly.type
_entity_poly.pdbx_seq_one_letter_code
_entity_poly.pdbx_strand_id
1 'polypeptide(L)'
;MIIIMKPQATEEQIGSLCQDLRRQGMQVQRNAGVDCTVLGVLGDVAKLDPHDFLIQPGVERVMPVSEPFKKANRKFHPTDSVIDCSGVKVGGRKLALFAGPCSVENYDQITDTALKVRASGANILRGGAYKPRTSPYAFQGLKLEGLALLEQAKELTGMPICTEIMSPKLVEEFDRRVDVIQVGARNMQNFDLLTELGQTRKPILLKRGLSATINEWLMSADYIMAAGNPNVILCERGIRTFETYTRNTLDLSAVQAVKRLSHLPVIVDPSHAAGLNWMVERMSLAAIAAGADGLIIEVHNNPPKALCDGAQSLTPDQYAQLVGKISALAPIVERTL
;
A
#
# COMPACT_ATOMS: atom_id res chain seq x y z
N MET A 1 6.57 26.15 -4.33
CA MET A 1 7.39 26.02 -3.11
C MET A 1 7.45 27.36 -2.41
N ILE A 2 7.43 27.39 -1.09
CA ILE A 2 7.58 28.61 -0.29
C ILE A 2 8.88 28.50 0.50
N ILE A 3 9.74 29.51 0.43
CA ILE A 3 10.98 29.62 1.21
C ILE A 3 10.82 30.77 2.18
N ILE A 4 11.01 30.51 3.47
CA ILE A 4 10.96 31.52 4.53
C ILE A 4 12.40 31.85 4.91
N MET A 5 12.75 33.12 4.84
CA MET A 5 14.06 33.60 5.20
C MET A 5 14.11 33.92 6.70
N LYS A 6 15.27 33.75 7.32
CA LYS A 6 15.49 34.16 8.71
C LYS A 6 15.28 35.67 8.87
N PRO A 7 14.81 36.17 10.03
CA PRO A 7 14.63 37.61 10.27
C PRO A 7 15.91 38.45 10.00
N GLN A 8 17.08 37.86 10.27
CA GLN A 8 18.38 38.49 10.06
C GLN A 8 19.02 38.23 8.72
N ALA A 9 18.28 37.58 7.76
CA ALA A 9 18.82 37.32 6.41
C ALA A 9 19.13 38.64 5.70
N THR A 10 20.32 38.75 5.12
CA THR A 10 20.74 39.94 4.42
C THR A 10 20.12 40.04 3.01
N GLU A 11 20.01 41.24 2.47
CA GLU A 11 19.54 41.47 1.11
C GLU A 11 20.41 40.74 0.06
N GLU A 12 21.69 40.58 0.33
CA GLU A 12 22.62 39.86 -0.52
C GLU A 12 22.27 38.34 -0.54
N GLN A 13 21.99 37.76 0.62
CA GLN A 13 21.57 36.33 0.73
C GLN A 13 20.25 36.10 0.02
N ILE A 14 19.26 36.97 0.23
CA ILE A 14 17.95 36.88 -0.43
C ILE A 14 18.10 37.05 -1.94
N GLY A 15 18.90 38.01 -2.37
CA GLY A 15 19.15 38.31 -3.78
C GLY A 15 19.85 37.15 -4.51
N SER A 16 20.89 36.58 -3.89
CA SER A 16 21.63 35.43 -4.42
C SER A 16 20.68 34.23 -4.62
N LEU A 17 19.90 33.89 -3.61
CA LEU A 17 18.94 32.79 -3.67
C LEU A 17 17.88 32.99 -4.75
N CYS A 18 17.35 34.22 -4.89
CA CYS A 18 16.42 34.54 -5.96
C CYS A 18 17.04 34.40 -7.36
N GLN A 19 18.32 34.75 -7.49
CA GLN A 19 19.06 34.63 -8.77
C GLN A 19 19.28 33.16 -9.14
N ASP A 20 19.66 32.32 -8.18
CA ASP A 20 19.88 30.89 -8.38
C ASP A 20 18.60 30.16 -8.78
N LEU A 21 17.48 30.48 -8.14
CA LEU A 21 16.17 29.95 -8.51
C LEU A 21 15.76 30.37 -9.93
N ARG A 22 16.03 31.63 -10.34
CA ARG A 22 15.74 32.11 -11.68
C ARG A 22 16.62 31.44 -12.74
N ARG A 23 17.91 31.18 -12.45
CA ARG A 23 18.80 30.40 -13.34
C ARG A 23 18.31 28.98 -13.56
N GLN A 24 17.61 28.40 -12.60
CA GLN A 24 16.95 27.09 -12.71
C GLN A 24 15.58 27.15 -13.40
N GLY A 25 15.22 28.30 -14.00
CA GLY A 25 13.96 28.47 -14.73
C GLY A 25 12.73 28.75 -13.87
N MET A 26 12.91 29.08 -12.60
CA MET A 26 11.81 29.39 -11.70
C MET A 26 11.47 30.88 -11.72
N GLN A 27 10.18 31.21 -11.51
CA GLN A 27 9.75 32.56 -11.17
C GLN A 27 9.73 32.70 -9.65
N VAL A 28 10.25 33.82 -9.14
CA VAL A 28 10.31 34.09 -7.70
C VAL A 28 9.54 35.37 -7.41
N GLN A 29 8.53 35.21 -6.57
CA GLN A 29 7.77 36.31 -6.00
C GLN A 29 8.25 36.56 -4.57
N ARG A 30 8.77 37.75 -4.31
CA ARG A 30 9.25 38.16 -2.99
C ARG A 30 8.17 38.94 -2.26
N ASN A 31 7.88 38.52 -1.03
CA ASN A 31 7.00 39.19 -0.10
C ASN A 31 7.80 39.55 1.17
N ALA A 32 8.09 40.84 1.35
CA ALA A 32 8.71 41.33 2.58
C ALA A 32 7.62 41.49 3.65
N GLY A 33 7.67 40.64 4.68
CA GLY A 33 6.85 40.76 5.88
C GLY A 33 7.50 41.64 6.94
N VAL A 34 6.79 41.85 8.04
CA VAL A 34 7.30 42.64 9.17
C VAL A 34 8.46 41.89 9.87
N ASP A 35 8.35 40.58 10.02
CA ASP A 35 9.32 39.76 10.78
C ASP A 35 10.28 38.97 9.89
N CYS A 36 9.91 38.64 8.66
CA CYS A 36 10.75 37.88 7.74
C CYS A 36 10.36 38.10 6.28
N THR A 37 11.28 37.79 5.36
CA THR A 37 11.00 37.74 3.94
C THR A 37 10.55 36.35 3.51
N VAL A 38 9.48 36.26 2.74
CA VAL A 38 8.96 35.03 2.17
C VAL A 38 9.12 35.04 0.64
N LEU A 39 9.69 33.97 0.09
CA LEU A 39 9.88 33.78 -1.35
C LEU A 39 8.87 32.74 -1.82
N GLY A 40 7.94 33.14 -2.68
CA GLY A 40 7.05 32.27 -3.43
C GLY A 40 7.75 31.81 -4.72
N VAL A 41 8.09 30.53 -4.84
CA VAL A 41 8.74 29.94 -6.01
C VAL A 41 7.70 29.26 -6.87
N LEU A 42 7.57 29.73 -8.13
CA LEU A 42 6.60 29.27 -9.12
C LEU A 42 7.34 28.66 -10.31
N GLY A 43 6.76 27.66 -10.93
CA GLY A 43 7.34 26.91 -12.05
C GLY A 43 7.35 25.41 -11.80
N ASP A 44 8.21 24.66 -12.50
CA ASP A 44 8.34 23.21 -12.30
C ASP A 44 9.19 22.90 -11.06
N VAL A 45 8.65 23.32 -9.90
CA VAL A 45 9.29 23.14 -8.58
C VAL A 45 9.47 21.66 -8.18
N ALA A 46 8.89 20.73 -8.93
CA ALA A 46 9.05 19.30 -8.69
C ALA A 46 10.47 18.79 -9.04
N LYS A 47 11.22 19.56 -9.79
CA LYS A 47 12.64 19.30 -10.10
C LYS A 47 13.60 19.74 -9.00
N LEU A 48 13.10 20.50 -8.03
CA LEU A 48 13.90 21.10 -6.97
C LEU A 48 13.80 20.22 -5.71
N ASP A 49 14.94 19.88 -5.11
CA ASP A 49 14.95 19.27 -3.79
C ASP A 49 14.82 20.38 -2.71
N PRO A 50 13.78 20.36 -1.86
CA PRO A 50 13.65 21.32 -0.77
C PRO A 50 14.86 21.36 0.18
N HIS A 51 15.58 20.23 0.34
CA HIS A 51 16.75 20.14 1.19
C HIS A 51 17.92 20.98 0.69
N ASP A 52 18.09 21.12 -0.64
CA ASP A 52 19.14 21.97 -1.23
C ASP A 52 18.98 23.44 -0.86
N PHE A 53 17.74 23.87 -0.63
CA PHE A 53 17.43 25.24 -0.24
C PHE A 53 17.46 25.46 1.27
N LEU A 54 17.17 24.41 2.05
CA LEU A 54 17.18 24.50 3.51
C LEU A 54 18.57 24.79 4.07
N ILE A 55 19.63 24.35 3.38
CA ILE A 55 21.03 24.57 3.76
C ILE A 55 21.60 25.91 3.28
N GLN A 56 20.85 26.67 2.47
CA GLN A 56 21.32 27.97 1.95
C GLN A 56 21.40 29.02 3.05
N PRO A 57 22.41 29.93 2.98
CA PRO A 57 22.56 31.00 3.95
C PRO A 57 21.29 31.86 4.04
N GLY A 58 20.85 32.12 5.26
CA GLY A 58 19.69 32.98 5.52
C GLY A 58 18.32 32.30 5.36
N VAL A 59 18.26 31.04 4.95
CA VAL A 59 17.01 30.26 4.90
C VAL A 59 16.67 29.70 6.29
N GLU A 60 15.43 29.89 6.72
CA GLU A 60 14.89 29.31 7.95
C GLU A 60 14.15 28.03 7.66
N ARG A 61 13.24 28.04 6.65
CA ARG A 61 12.37 26.92 6.34
C ARG A 61 11.97 26.91 4.86
N VAL A 62 11.83 25.71 4.33
CA VAL A 62 11.29 25.46 2.99
C VAL A 62 10.02 24.62 3.09
N MET A 63 8.94 25.07 2.45
CA MET A 63 7.64 24.39 2.45
C MET A 63 7.22 24.08 1.02
N PRO A 64 7.11 22.81 0.62
CA PRO A 64 6.46 22.45 -0.63
C PRO A 64 4.97 22.87 -0.58
N VAL A 65 4.46 23.45 -1.67
CA VAL A 65 3.03 23.82 -1.80
C VAL A 65 2.22 22.69 -2.42
N SER A 66 2.87 21.75 -3.09
CA SER A 66 2.26 20.57 -3.69
C SER A 66 2.79 19.30 -3.03
N GLU A 67 1.96 18.28 -3.08
CA GLU A 67 2.34 16.94 -2.63
C GLU A 67 3.53 16.43 -3.47
N PRO A 68 4.46 15.64 -2.85
CA PRO A 68 5.67 15.16 -3.52
C PRO A 68 5.42 14.08 -4.58
N PHE A 69 4.22 13.47 -4.61
CA PHE A 69 3.78 12.48 -5.59
C PHE A 69 2.91 13.12 -6.67
N LYS A 70 2.98 12.62 -7.91
CA LYS A 70 2.29 13.20 -9.08
C LYS A 70 1.22 12.28 -9.64
N LYS A 71 1.60 11.12 -10.18
CA LYS A 71 0.67 10.18 -10.84
C LYS A 71 -0.35 9.60 -9.85
N ALA A 72 0.06 9.34 -8.62
CA ALA A 72 -0.82 8.89 -7.56
C ALA A 72 -1.70 10.00 -6.96
N ASN A 73 -1.52 11.27 -7.37
CA ASN A 73 -2.19 12.41 -6.78
C ASN A 73 -3.56 12.62 -7.41
N ARG A 74 -4.59 12.76 -6.56
CA ARG A 74 -5.97 13.05 -6.97
C ARG A 74 -6.10 14.33 -7.81
N LYS A 75 -5.23 15.31 -7.64
CA LYS A 75 -5.25 16.54 -8.46
C LYS A 75 -4.92 16.26 -9.93
N PHE A 76 -4.16 15.21 -10.24
CA PHE A 76 -3.86 14.77 -11.61
C PHE A 76 -4.89 13.78 -12.15
N HIS A 77 -5.52 13.01 -11.28
CA HIS A 77 -6.56 12.04 -11.61
C HIS A 77 -7.74 12.19 -10.65
N PRO A 78 -8.70 13.10 -10.91
CA PRO A 78 -9.76 13.45 -9.96
C PRO A 78 -10.75 12.32 -9.63
N THR A 79 -10.97 11.38 -10.56
CA THR A 79 -11.88 10.25 -10.40
C THR A 79 -11.20 9.07 -9.74
N ASP A 80 -11.93 8.29 -8.93
CA ASP A 80 -11.39 7.08 -8.32
C ASP A 80 -10.98 6.05 -9.37
N SER A 81 -9.82 5.43 -9.17
CA SER A 81 -9.37 4.32 -10.00
C SER A 81 -10.03 3.02 -9.57
N VAL A 82 -10.41 2.22 -10.56
CA VAL A 82 -10.91 0.86 -10.38
C VAL A 82 -9.96 -0.09 -11.08
N ILE A 83 -9.28 -0.94 -10.32
CA ILE A 83 -8.26 -1.85 -10.80
C ILE A 83 -8.87 -3.22 -11.09
N ASP A 84 -8.66 -3.74 -12.29
CA ASP A 84 -9.12 -5.08 -12.68
C ASP A 84 -8.06 -6.13 -12.32
N CYS A 85 -8.44 -7.05 -11.46
CA CYS A 85 -7.63 -8.18 -11.00
C CYS A 85 -8.16 -9.48 -11.64
N SER A 86 -7.94 -9.65 -12.94
CA SER A 86 -8.42 -10.82 -13.71
C SER A 86 -9.93 -11.06 -13.55
N GLY A 87 -10.73 -10.01 -13.78
CA GLY A 87 -12.19 -10.02 -13.68
C GLY A 87 -12.76 -9.60 -12.33
N VAL A 88 -11.93 -9.48 -11.29
CA VAL A 88 -12.33 -8.92 -9.98
C VAL A 88 -11.88 -7.46 -9.90
N LYS A 89 -12.84 -6.55 -9.76
CA LYS A 89 -12.57 -5.11 -9.66
C LYS A 89 -12.30 -4.70 -8.21
N VAL A 90 -11.20 -3.98 -7.98
CA VAL A 90 -10.83 -3.36 -6.70
C VAL A 90 -10.98 -1.85 -6.82
N GLY A 91 -11.74 -1.25 -5.93
CA GLY A 91 -12.24 0.13 -6.03
C GLY A 91 -13.71 0.16 -6.46
N GLY A 92 -14.35 1.31 -6.42
CA GLY A 92 -15.78 1.46 -6.72
C GLY A 92 -16.67 0.93 -5.58
N ARG A 93 -17.89 0.48 -5.90
CA ARG A 93 -18.89 0.11 -4.88
C ARG A 93 -18.71 -1.30 -4.32
N LYS A 94 -18.19 -2.24 -5.13
CA LYS A 94 -18.03 -3.63 -4.71
C LYS A 94 -16.77 -3.81 -3.87
N LEU A 95 -16.91 -4.44 -2.71
CA LEU A 95 -15.79 -4.77 -1.83
C LEU A 95 -14.97 -5.93 -2.38
N ALA A 96 -13.65 -5.78 -2.37
CA ALA A 96 -12.72 -6.85 -2.73
C ALA A 96 -12.29 -7.62 -1.47
N LEU A 97 -12.55 -8.92 -1.44
CA LEU A 97 -12.18 -9.80 -0.33
C LEU A 97 -11.07 -10.76 -0.74
N PHE A 98 -9.84 -10.44 -0.31
CA PHE A 98 -8.69 -11.32 -0.45
C PHE A 98 -8.61 -12.23 0.77
N ALA A 99 -8.68 -13.54 0.60
CA ALA A 99 -8.59 -14.47 1.70
C ALA A 99 -7.77 -15.72 1.33
N GLY A 100 -7.11 -16.31 2.33
CA GLY A 100 -6.28 -17.49 2.17
C GLY A 100 -5.14 -17.53 3.20
N PRO A 101 -4.25 -18.54 3.15
CA PRO A 101 -3.25 -18.74 4.19
C PRO A 101 -2.11 -17.72 4.12
N CYS A 102 -1.41 -17.51 5.24
CA CYS A 102 -0.19 -16.71 5.29
C CYS A 102 0.86 -17.27 4.32
N SER A 103 1.10 -18.57 4.38
CA SER A 103 1.99 -19.29 3.47
C SER A 103 1.29 -20.48 2.83
N VAL A 104 1.69 -20.79 1.59
CA VAL A 104 1.35 -22.05 0.94
C VAL A 104 2.29 -23.12 1.53
N GLU A 105 1.72 -24.20 2.07
CA GLU A 105 2.45 -25.22 2.84
C GLU A 105 2.46 -26.58 2.15
N ASN A 106 1.35 -26.96 1.54
CA ASN A 106 1.17 -28.16 0.73
C ASN A 106 -0.15 -28.06 -0.05
N TYR A 107 -0.39 -29.07 -0.92
CA TYR A 107 -1.58 -29.13 -1.75
C TYR A 107 -2.88 -29.13 -0.95
N ASP A 108 -2.99 -30.00 0.05
CA ASP A 108 -4.22 -30.16 0.83
C ASP A 108 -4.57 -28.91 1.60
N GLN A 109 -3.59 -28.24 2.21
CA GLN A 109 -3.77 -27.02 2.95
C GLN A 109 -4.30 -25.89 2.07
N ILE A 110 -3.68 -25.66 0.89
CA ILE A 110 -4.07 -24.53 0.04
C ILE A 110 -5.42 -24.79 -0.65
N THR A 111 -5.67 -26.00 -1.12
CA THR A 111 -6.92 -26.33 -1.82
C THR A 111 -8.12 -26.36 -0.88
N ASP A 112 -8.00 -26.98 0.31
CA ASP A 112 -9.06 -26.98 1.32
C ASP A 112 -9.40 -25.55 1.78
N THR A 113 -8.36 -24.74 2.05
CA THR A 113 -8.57 -23.33 2.43
C THR A 113 -9.21 -22.54 1.28
N ALA A 114 -8.72 -22.68 0.06
CA ALA A 114 -9.22 -21.95 -1.11
C ALA A 114 -10.70 -22.24 -1.39
N LEU A 115 -11.10 -23.51 -1.37
CA LEU A 115 -12.49 -23.91 -1.57
C LEU A 115 -13.42 -23.32 -0.51
N LYS A 116 -13.00 -23.37 0.77
CA LYS A 116 -13.81 -22.86 1.90
C LYS A 116 -13.94 -21.34 1.88
N VAL A 117 -12.86 -20.60 1.61
CA VAL A 117 -12.94 -19.13 1.53
C VAL A 117 -13.72 -18.68 0.30
N ARG A 118 -13.62 -19.40 -0.83
CA ARG A 118 -14.41 -19.15 -2.02
C ARG A 118 -15.91 -19.31 -1.76
N ALA A 119 -16.29 -20.40 -1.13
CA ALA A 119 -17.68 -20.68 -0.74
C ALA A 119 -18.23 -19.62 0.21
N SER A 120 -17.38 -19.00 1.02
CA SER A 120 -17.71 -17.94 1.98
C SER A 120 -17.66 -16.53 1.39
N GLY A 121 -17.40 -16.36 0.08
CA GLY A 121 -17.48 -15.06 -0.58
C GLY A 121 -16.14 -14.36 -0.83
N ALA A 122 -14.99 -15.00 -0.61
CA ALA A 122 -13.72 -14.49 -1.10
C ALA A 122 -13.74 -14.43 -2.64
N ASN A 123 -13.16 -13.37 -3.18
CA ASN A 123 -13.09 -13.20 -4.63
C ASN A 123 -11.65 -13.18 -5.18
N ILE A 124 -10.64 -13.09 -4.31
CA ILE A 124 -9.22 -13.25 -4.66
C ILE A 124 -8.56 -14.16 -3.62
N LEU A 125 -7.86 -15.20 -4.10
CA LEU A 125 -7.08 -16.08 -3.23
C LEU A 125 -5.73 -15.43 -2.92
N ARG A 126 -5.43 -15.23 -1.63
CA ARG A 126 -4.09 -14.81 -1.20
C ARG A 126 -3.33 -15.98 -0.60
N GLY A 127 -2.04 -16.04 -0.86
CA GLY A 127 -1.15 -17.04 -0.26
C GLY A 127 0.31 -16.70 -0.54
N GLY A 128 1.18 -16.83 0.44
CA GLY A 128 2.61 -16.55 0.27
C GLY A 128 3.36 -17.78 -0.26
N ALA A 129 3.81 -17.76 -1.51
CA ALA A 129 4.72 -18.77 -2.06
C ALA A 129 6.16 -18.52 -1.59
N TYR A 130 6.55 -17.27 -1.42
CA TYR A 130 7.81 -16.79 -0.85
C TYR A 130 7.55 -16.09 0.47
N LYS A 131 8.45 -16.24 1.45
CA LYS A 131 8.27 -15.64 2.79
C LYS A 131 9.48 -14.82 3.21
N PRO A 132 9.32 -13.50 3.46
CA PRO A 132 10.36 -12.67 4.07
C PRO A 132 10.46 -12.99 5.56
N ARG A 133 11.52 -13.68 5.97
CA ARG A 133 11.71 -14.06 7.38
C ARG A 133 12.90 -13.33 7.99
N THR A 134 12.71 -12.87 9.24
CA THR A 134 13.82 -12.27 10.00
C THR A 134 14.87 -13.32 10.36
N SER A 135 14.43 -14.55 10.66
CA SER A 135 15.34 -15.66 10.90
C SER A 135 15.57 -16.49 9.62
N PRO A 136 16.82 -16.78 9.24
CA PRO A 136 17.12 -17.63 8.09
C PRO A 136 16.70 -19.09 8.31
N TYR A 137 16.47 -19.50 9.55
CA TYR A 137 16.07 -20.87 9.92
C TYR A 137 14.54 -21.07 9.91
N ALA A 138 13.77 -19.99 9.79
CA ALA A 138 12.32 -20.09 9.68
C ALA A 138 11.91 -20.55 8.27
N PHE A 139 10.68 -21.07 8.15
CA PHE A 139 10.13 -21.50 6.86
C PHE A 139 10.15 -20.37 5.83
N GLN A 140 10.84 -20.58 4.70
CA GLN A 140 11.08 -19.56 3.67
C GLN A 140 10.02 -19.55 2.56
N GLY A 141 9.00 -20.40 2.66
CA GLY A 141 8.03 -20.66 1.58
C GLY A 141 8.50 -21.74 0.61
N LEU A 142 7.55 -22.29 -0.13
CA LEU A 142 7.82 -23.33 -1.16
C LEU A 142 8.33 -22.75 -2.48
N LYS A 143 8.41 -21.44 -2.61
CA LYS A 143 8.93 -20.74 -3.80
C LYS A 143 8.16 -21.14 -5.08
N LEU A 144 8.85 -21.62 -6.12
CA LEU A 144 8.22 -22.00 -7.39
C LEU A 144 7.20 -23.12 -7.24
N GLU A 145 7.40 -24.06 -6.34
CA GLU A 145 6.43 -25.10 -6.00
C GLU A 145 5.16 -24.47 -5.40
N GLY A 146 5.34 -23.49 -4.50
CA GLY A 146 4.21 -22.74 -3.93
C GLY A 146 3.40 -21.96 -4.98
N LEU A 147 4.05 -21.43 -6.03
CA LEU A 147 3.34 -20.83 -7.16
C LEU A 147 2.52 -21.86 -7.92
N ALA A 148 3.08 -23.06 -8.18
CA ALA A 148 2.37 -24.14 -8.87
C ALA A 148 1.14 -24.61 -8.06
N LEU A 149 1.24 -24.69 -6.75
CA LEU A 149 0.12 -25.03 -5.87
C LEU A 149 -0.97 -23.92 -5.86
N LEU A 150 -0.57 -22.66 -5.94
CA LEU A 150 -1.53 -21.55 -6.08
C LEU A 150 -2.27 -21.59 -7.41
N GLU A 151 -1.59 -21.93 -8.52
CA GLU A 151 -2.21 -22.11 -9.84
C GLU A 151 -3.24 -23.24 -9.83
N GLN A 152 -2.92 -24.37 -9.20
CA GLN A 152 -3.87 -25.47 -9.04
C GLN A 152 -5.10 -25.06 -8.22
N ALA A 153 -4.89 -24.30 -7.13
CA ALA A 153 -6.00 -23.79 -6.34
C ALA A 153 -6.85 -22.75 -7.10
N LYS A 154 -6.21 -21.96 -7.99
CA LYS A 154 -6.91 -21.06 -8.92
C LYS A 154 -7.79 -21.83 -9.90
N GLU A 155 -7.26 -22.90 -10.50
CA GLU A 155 -8.02 -23.76 -11.43
C GLU A 155 -9.26 -24.36 -10.75
N LEU A 156 -9.13 -24.81 -9.51
CA LEU A 156 -10.23 -25.40 -8.73
C LEU A 156 -11.31 -24.39 -8.34
N THR A 157 -10.94 -23.15 -8.06
CA THR A 157 -11.84 -22.15 -7.46
C THR A 157 -12.27 -21.05 -8.41
N GLY A 158 -11.56 -20.88 -9.52
CA GLY A 158 -11.72 -19.73 -10.43
C GLY A 158 -11.32 -18.38 -9.83
N MET A 159 -10.74 -18.34 -8.62
CA MET A 159 -10.27 -17.09 -8.01
C MET A 159 -8.93 -16.67 -8.58
N PRO A 160 -8.73 -15.40 -8.97
CA PRO A 160 -7.41 -14.87 -9.24
C PRO A 160 -6.53 -14.98 -7.99
N ILE A 161 -5.20 -15.13 -8.19
CA ILE A 161 -4.22 -15.32 -7.13
C ILE A 161 -3.41 -14.06 -6.85
N CYS A 162 -3.21 -13.80 -5.54
CA CYS A 162 -2.37 -12.72 -5.02
C CYS A 162 -1.25 -13.31 -4.17
N THR A 163 0.01 -13.08 -4.55
CA THR A 163 1.18 -13.56 -3.80
C THR A 163 2.32 -12.55 -3.76
N GLU A 164 3.16 -12.64 -2.71
CA GLU A 164 4.22 -11.67 -2.45
C GLU A 164 5.48 -11.97 -3.26
N ILE A 165 5.98 -10.94 -3.97
CA ILE A 165 7.28 -10.97 -4.65
C ILE A 165 8.39 -10.48 -3.73
N MET A 166 9.57 -11.11 -3.83
CA MET A 166 10.71 -10.83 -2.95
C MET A 166 11.89 -10.17 -3.66
N SER A 167 11.97 -10.24 -4.98
CA SER A 167 13.14 -9.80 -5.73
C SER A 167 12.77 -9.36 -7.14
N PRO A 168 13.45 -8.33 -7.71
CA PRO A 168 13.30 -7.95 -9.11
C PRO A 168 13.53 -9.13 -10.08
N LYS A 169 14.41 -10.07 -9.74
CA LYS A 169 14.72 -11.26 -10.54
C LYS A 169 13.53 -12.20 -10.77
N LEU A 170 12.46 -12.03 -9.99
CA LEU A 170 11.25 -12.86 -10.08
C LEU A 170 10.14 -12.19 -10.89
N VAL A 171 10.30 -10.96 -11.33
CA VAL A 171 9.23 -10.18 -11.98
C VAL A 171 8.69 -10.88 -13.22
N GLU A 172 9.56 -11.40 -14.10
CA GLU A 172 9.13 -12.12 -15.30
C GLU A 172 8.30 -13.37 -14.97
N GLU A 173 8.72 -14.15 -13.95
CA GLU A 173 7.99 -15.34 -13.49
C GLU A 173 6.62 -14.99 -12.91
N PHE A 174 6.56 -13.92 -12.11
CA PHE A 174 5.32 -13.44 -11.50
C PHE A 174 4.37 -12.85 -12.55
N ASP A 175 4.89 -12.12 -13.54
CA ASP A 175 4.08 -11.55 -14.62
C ASP A 175 3.36 -12.65 -15.44
N ARG A 176 4.00 -13.81 -15.63
CA ARG A 176 3.38 -14.94 -16.32
C ARG A 176 2.34 -15.68 -15.48
N ARG A 177 2.56 -15.85 -14.17
CA ARG A 177 1.83 -16.82 -13.33
C ARG A 177 0.87 -16.21 -12.35
N VAL A 178 1.04 -14.94 -11.96
CA VAL A 178 0.32 -14.30 -10.86
C VAL A 178 -0.67 -13.29 -11.41
N ASP A 179 -1.84 -13.16 -10.80
CA ASP A 179 -2.85 -12.18 -11.22
C ASP A 179 -2.69 -10.84 -10.51
N VAL A 180 -2.29 -10.84 -9.24
CA VAL A 180 -2.01 -9.66 -8.42
C VAL A 180 -0.68 -9.84 -7.71
N ILE A 181 0.30 -8.99 -7.99
CA ILE A 181 1.63 -9.08 -7.38
C ILE A 181 1.64 -8.24 -6.10
N GLN A 182 1.86 -8.88 -4.95
CA GLN A 182 1.97 -8.17 -3.69
C GLN A 182 3.41 -7.72 -3.43
N VAL A 183 3.58 -6.44 -3.12
CA VAL A 183 4.80 -5.89 -2.53
C VAL A 183 4.62 -5.81 -1.02
N GLY A 184 5.39 -6.58 -0.28
CA GLY A 184 5.35 -6.61 1.17
C GLY A 184 5.86 -5.31 1.81
N ALA A 185 5.45 -5.06 3.04
CA ALA A 185 5.81 -3.84 3.78
C ALA A 185 7.32 -3.58 3.88
N ARG A 186 8.13 -4.64 3.94
CA ARG A 186 9.61 -4.54 3.98
C ARG A 186 10.22 -4.11 2.64
N ASN A 187 9.49 -4.30 1.54
CA ASN A 187 9.91 -3.96 0.18
C ASN A 187 9.22 -2.69 -0.37
N MET A 188 8.45 -1.96 0.46
CA MET A 188 7.79 -0.73 0.03
C MET A 188 8.78 0.31 -0.53
N GLN A 189 9.99 0.35 -0.02
CA GLN A 189 11.06 1.27 -0.45
C GLN A 189 12.17 0.55 -1.24
N ASN A 190 11.92 -0.65 -1.74
CA ASN A 190 12.81 -1.30 -2.69
C ASN A 190 12.54 -0.73 -4.10
N PHE A 191 13.08 0.44 -4.37
CA PHE A 191 12.78 1.23 -5.58
C PHE A 191 13.17 0.50 -6.87
N ASP A 192 14.21 -0.34 -6.85
CA ASP A 192 14.57 -1.19 -7.99
C ASP A 192 13.44 -2.19 -8.30
N LEU A 193 12.89 -2.85 -7.27
CA LEU A 193 11.74 -3.74 -7.42
C LEU A 193 10.51 -2.98 -7.92
N LEU A 194 10.23 -1.79 -7.37
CA LEU A 194 9.08 -0.99 -7.77
C LEU A 194 9.17 -0.53 -9.23
N THR A 195 10.36 -0.17 -9.67
CA THR A 195 10.63 0.24 -11.06
C THR A 195 10.43 -0.93 -12.03
N GLU A 196 10.95 -2.13 -11.70
CA GLU A 196 10.72 -3.33 -12.50
C GLU A 196 9.24 -3.71 -12.57
N LEU A 197 8.51 -3.64 -11.46
CA LEU A 197 7.06 -3.88 -11.43
C LEU A 197 6.28 -2.86 -12.26
N GLY A 198 6.82 -1.68 -12.44
CA GLY A 198 6.28 -0.66 -13.34
C GLY A 198 6.31 -1.06 -14.81
N GLN A 199 7.15 -2.02 -15.23
CA GLN A 199 7.21 -2.54 -16.60
C GLN A 199 6.13 -3.58 -16.89
N THR A 200 5.52 -4.17 -15.85
CA THR A 200 4.40 -5.13 -16.00
C THR A 200 3.08 -4.40 -16.19
N ARG A 201 2.02 -5.16 -16.51
CA ARG A 201 0.63 -4.66 -16.52
C ARG A 201 -0.21 -5.28 -15.41
N LYS A 202 0.39 -6.15 -14.60
CA LYS A 202 -0.30 -6.79 -13.48
C LYS A 202 -0.67 -5.78 -12.40
N PRO A 203 -1.82 -5.91 -11.75
CA PRO A 203 -2.13 -5.17 -10.54
C PRO A 203 -1.07 -5.39 -9.45
N ILE A 204 -0.64 -4.30 -8.84
CA ILE A 204 0.35 -4.33 -7.75
C ILE A 204 -0.33 -3.95 -6.44
N LEU A 205 -0.38 -4.88 -5.50
CA LEU A 205 -0.83 -4.64 -4.14
C LEU A 205 0.34 -4.14 -3.29
N LEU A 206 0.41 -2.84 -3.06
CA LEU A 206 1.51 -2.18 -2.33
C LEU A 206 1.16 -2.02 -0.86
N LYS A 207 1.77 -2.84 0.01
CA LYS A 207 1.62 -2.74 1.46
C LYS A 207 2.43 -1.57 2.03
N ARG A 208 1.80 -0.79 2.93
CA ARG A 208 2.45 0.30 3.65
C ARG A 208 3.62 -0.23 4.50
N GLY A 209 4.75 0.45 4.46
CA GLY A 209 5.92 0.16 5.29
C GLY A 209 5.62 0.34 6.78
N LEU A 210 6.34 -0.41 7.62
CA LEU A 210 6.08 -0.50 9.07
C LEU A 210 6.19 0.85 9.81
N SER A 211 6.96 1.81 9.28
CA SER A 211 7.15 3.14 9.86
C SER A 211 7.01 4.23 8.78
N ALA A 212 6.31 3.89 7.68
CA ALA A 212 6.15 4.80 6.56
C ALA A 212 5.03 5.81 6.80
N THR A 213 5.30 7.07 6.48
CA THR A 213 4.28 8.10 6.36
C THR A 213 3.38 7.84 5.15
N ILE A 214 2.23 8.49 5.10
CA ILE A 214 1.32 8.42 3.94
C ILE A 214 2.01 8.96 2.68
N ASN A 215 2.80 10.03 2.79
CA ASN A 215 3.54 10.59 1.68
C ASN A 215 4.58 9.61 1.10
N GLU A 216 5.37 8.95 1.94
CA GLU A 216 6.33 7.93 1.50
C GLU A 216 5.63 6.76 0.81
N TRP A 217 4.48 6.35 1.32
CA TRP A 217 3.69 5.28 0.72
C TRP A 217 3.16 5.67 -0.66
N LEU A 218 2.62 6.89 -0.81
CA LEU A 218 2.14 7.41 -2.09
C LEU A 218 3.29 7.68 -3.08
N MET A 219 4.46 8.12 -2.62
CA MET A 219 5.67 8.21 -3.46
C MET A 219 6.12 6.84 -3.96
N SER A 220 6.04 5.80 -3.14
CA SER A 220 6.35 4.43 -3.56
C SER A 220 5.38 3.93 -4.64
N ALA A 221 4.08 4.26 -4.52
CA ALA A 221 3.11 4.01 -5.58
C ALA A 221 3.48 4.77 -6.87
N ASP A 222 3.92 6.01 -6.73
CA ASP A 222 4.34 6.87 -7.86
C ASP A 222 5.53 6.28 -8.62
N TYR A 223 6.48 5.61 -7.95
CA TYR A 223 7.58 4.88 -8.60
C TYR A 223 7.07 3.83 -9.60
N ILE A 224 6.13 3.00 -9.17
CA ILE A 224 5.50 1.97 -10.03
C ILE A 224 4.78 2.64 -11.21
N MET A 225 3.98 3.67 -10.91
CA MET A 225 3.18 4.38 -11.92
C MET A 225 4.05 5.18 -12.90
N ALA A 226 5.14 5.78 -12.43
CA ALA A 226 6.07 6.53 -13.26
C ALA A 226 6.82 5.61 -14.23
N ALA A 227 7.16 4.39 -13.81
CA ALA A 227 7.77 3.37 -14.65
C ALA A 227 6.81 2.74 -15.67
N GLY A 228 5.49 3.00 -15.59
CA GLY A 228 4.53 2.65 -16.64
C GLY A 228 3.28 1.88 -16.22
N ASN A 229 3.19 1.39 -14.97
CA ASN A 229 2.06 0.60 -14.49
C ASN A 229 1.12 1.43 -13.60
N PRO A 230 -0.07 1.83 -14.09
CA PRO A 230 -1.06 2.56 -13.29
C PRO A 230 -1.88 1.69 -12.33
N ASN A 231 -1.76 0.36 -12.42
CA ASN A 231 -2.62 -0.59 -11.72
C ASN A 231 -2.12 -0.85 -10.29
N VAL A 232 -2.16 0.15 -9.42
CA VAL A 232 -1.68 0.06 -8.04
C VAL A 232 -2.87 0.05 -7.07
N ILE A 233 -2.86 -0.89 -6.14
CA ILE A 233 -3.79 -1.02 -5.01
C ILE A 233 -2.98 -0.79 -3.73
N LEU A 234 -3.39 0.14 -2.91
CA LEU A 234 -2.76 0.41 -1.62
C LEU A 234 -3.30 -0.53 -0.54
N CYS A 235 -2.44 -0.96 0.39
CA CYS A 235 -2.84 -1.82 1.49
C CYS A 235 -2.31 -1.29 2.83
N GLU A 236 -3.21 -0.74 3.66
CA GLU A 236 -2.91 -0.42 5.06
C GLU A 236 -2.83 -1.73 5.86
N ARG A 237 -1.79 -1.89 6.68
CA ARG A 237 -1.49 -3.13 7.42
C ARG A 237 -0.99 -2.89 8.84
N GLY A 238 -1.16 -1.70 9.34
CA GLY A 238 -0.63 -1.25 10.62
C GLY A 238 0.80 -0.72 10.53
N ILE A 239 1.09 0.19 11.43
CA ILE A 239 2.41 0.82 11.61
C ILE A 239 2.97 0.51 13.00
N ARG A 240 4.28 0.57 13.15
CA ARG A 240 4.94 0.50 14.46
C ARG A 240 4.70 1.78 15.23
N THR A 241 4.23 1.64 16.45
CA THR A 241 4.09 2.74 17.42
C THR A 241 4.77 2.34 18.72
N PHE A 242 4.57 3.12 19.76
CA PHE A 242 5.04 2.78 21.10
C PHE A 242 4.22 1.62 21.74
N GLU A 243 3.02 1.33 21.21
CA GLU A 243 2.16 0.26 21.71
C GLU A 243 2.67 -1.12 21.26
N THR A 244 2.68 -2.08 22.18
CA THR A 244 3.24 -3.41 21.99
C THR A 244 2.24 -4.55 22.17
N TYR A 245 1.00 -4.26 22.57
CA TYR A 245 -0.04 -5.27 22.76
C TYR A 245 -0.44 -5.95 21.45
N THR A 246 -0.56 -5.17 20.39
CA THR A 246 -0.77 -5.66 19.03
C THR A 246 0.53 -5.70 18.25
N ARG A 247 0.60 -6.52 17.22
CA ARG A 247 1.79 -6.61 16.36
C ARG A 247 2.14 -5.27 15.72
N ASN A 248 1.12 -4.50 15.31
CA ASN A 248 1.21 -3.13 14.81
C ASN A 248 -0.08 -2.39 15.16
N THR A 249 -0.05 -1.07 15.17
CA THR A 249 -1.23 -0.24 15.32
C THR A 249 -1.90 -0.05 13.97
N LEU A 250 -3.14 -0.50 13.80
CA LEU A 250 -3.91 -0.29 12.58
C LEU A 250 -4.33 1.18 12.46
N ASP A 251 -3.85 1.84 11.40
CA ASP A 251 -4.14 3.25 11.13
C ASP A 251 -5.34 3.37 10.16
N LEU A 252 -6.55 3.32 10.71
CA LEU A 252 -7.77 3.49 9.91
C LEU A 252 -7.94 4.92 9.38
N SER A 253 -7.35 5.93 10.02
CA SER A 253 -7.36 7.29 9.52
C SER A 253 -6.59 7.43 8.21
N ALA A 254 -5.58 6.58 7.97
CA ALA A 254 -4.86 6.52 6.70
C ALA A 254 -5.78 6.20 5.51
N VAL A 255 -6.84 5.41 5.70
CA VAL A 255 -7.81 5.10 4.64
C VAL A 255 -8.44 6.40 4.11
N GLN A 256 -8.95 7.25 5.01
CA GLN A 256 -9.57 8.52 4.63
C GLN A 256 -8.55 9.53 4.08
N ALA A 257 -7.35 9.59 4.67
CA ALA A 257 -6.29 10.47 4.19
C ALA A 257 -5.86 10.09 2.76
N VAL A 258 -5.66 8.79 2.48
CA VAL A 258 -5.33 8.30 1.13
C VAL A 258 -6.46 8.63 0.14
N LYS A 259 -7.72 8.39 0.49
CA LYS A 259 -8.85 8.73 -0.39
C LYS A 259 -8.96 10.24 -0.66
N ARG A 260 -8.50 11.09 0.24
CA ARG A 260 -8.42 12.54 0.03
C ARG A 260 -7.28 12.94 -0.90
N LEU A 261 -6.12 12.30 -0.77
CA LEU A 261 -4.87 12.67 -1.44
C LEU A 261 -4.69 11.97 -2.79
N SER A 262 -5.21 10.74 -2.92
CA SER A 262 -4.99 9.85 -4.07
C SER A 262 -6.31 9.35 -4.65
N HIS A 263 -6.25 8.91 -5.89
CA HIS A 263 -7.34 8.24 -6.60
C HIS A 263 -7.24 6.70 -6.52
N LEU A 264 -6.14 6.18 -5.97
CA LEU A 264 -5.88 4.74 -5.91
C LEU A 264 -6.80 4.06 -4.89
N PRO A 265 -7.28 2.83 -5.17
CA PRO A 265 -8.05 2.07 -4.21
C PRO A 265 -7.17 1.66 -3.02
N VAL A 266 -7.78 1.61 -1.84
CA VAL A 266 -7.11 1.22 -0.59
C VAL A 266 -7.86 0.09 0.10
N ILE A 267 -7.16 -1.03 0.33
CA ILE A 267 -7.65 -2.15 1.14
C ILE A 267 -6.91 -2.21 2.47
N VAL A 268 -7.44 -2.99 3.40
CA VAL A 268 -6.89 -3.10 4.76
C VAL A 268 -6.56 -4.55 5.10
N ASP A 269 -5.43 -4.75 5.78
CA ASP A 269 -4.95 -6.02 6.32
C ASP A 269 -5.02 -6.03 7.85
N PRO A 270 -6.15 -6.41 8.43
CA PRO A 270 -6.30 -6.45 9.88
C PRO A 270 -5.52 -7.60 10.53
N SER A 271 -5.25 -8.70 9.78
CA SER A 271 -4.49 -9.84 10.27
C SER A 271 -3.07 -9.45 10.67
N HIS A 272 -2.33 -8.80 9.75
CA HIS A 272 -0.96 -8.36 10.02
C HIS A 272 -0.89 -7.11 10.91
N ALA A 273 -1.96 -6.32 11.00
CA ALA A 273 -2.02 -5.21 11.93
C ALA A 273 -2.15 -5.71 13.37
N ALA A 274 -3.19 -6.46 13.67
CA ALA A 274 -3.46 -6.93 15.03
C ALA A 274 -2.46 -8.01 15.49
N GLY A 275 -2.15 -8.99 14.64
CA GLY A 275 -1.35 -10.16 15.00
C GLY A 275 -2.10 -11.15 15.91
N LEU A 276 -3.40 -10.93 16.15
CA LEU A 276 -4.26 -11.66 17.06
C LEU A 276 -5.61 -11.95 16.36
N ASN A 277 -5.95 -13.22 16.16
CA ASN A 277 -7.12 -13.62 15.38
C ASN A 277 -8.45 -13.08 15.91
N TRP A 278 -8.63 -13.01 17.23
CA TRP A 278 -9.87 -12.53 17.85
C TRP A 278 -10.16 -11.04 17.58
N MET A 279 -9.15 -10.25 17.20
CA MET A 279 -9.31 -8.84 16.82
C MET A 279 -9.69 -8.65 15.34
N VAL A 280 -9.38 -9.62 14.48
CA VAL A 280 -9.50 -9.48 13.03
C VAL A 280 -10.92 -9.12 12.61
N GLU A 281 -11.93 -9.75 13.19
CA GLU A 281 -13.33 -9.46 12.85
C GLU A 281 -13.68 -7.99 13.08
N ARG A 282 -13.45 -7.47 14.28
CA ARG A 282 -13.81 -6.08 14.62
C ARG A 282 -13.02 -5.05 13.82
N MET A 283 -11.73 -5.32 13.62
CA MET A 283 -10.88 -4.44 12.80
C MET A 283 -11.29 -4.47 11.32
N SER A 284 -11.74 -5.60 10.80
CA SER A 284 -12.30 -5.73 9.45
C SER A 284 -13.54 -4.87 9.25
N LEU A 285 -14.51 -4.97 10.18
CA LEU A 285 -15.74 -4.17 10.13
C LEU A 285 -15.43 -2.68 10.24
N ALA A 286 -14.53 -2.30 11.15
CA ALA A 286 -14.10 -0.92 11.31
C ALA A 286 -13.39 -0.37 10.05
N ALA A 287 -12.58 -1.19 9.37
CA ALA A 287 -11.91 -0.82 8.11
C ALA A 287 -12.93 -0.54 6.99
N ILE A 288 -13.96 -1.37 6.85
CA ILE A 288 -15.05 -1.15 5.89
C ILE A 288 -15.84 0.12 6.23
N ALA A 289 -16.16 0.32 7.51
CA ALA A 289 -16.83 1.54 7.98
C ALA A 289 -15.96 2.80 7.76
N ALA A 290 -14.62 2.67 7.85
CA ALA A 290 -13.69 3.74 7.51
C ALA A 290 -13.55 3.99 6.00
N GLY A 291 -14.22 3.23 5.14
CA GLY A 291 -14.28 3.47 3.69
C GLY A 291 -13.26 2.67 2.87
N ALA A 292 -12.68 1.61 3.40
CA ALA A 292 -11.80 0.71 2.65
C ALA A 292 -12.53 0.09 1.43
N ASP A 293 -11.79 -0.12 0.33
CA ASP A 293 -12.30 -0.75 -0.89
C ASP A 293 -12.28 -2.27 -0.82
N GLY A 294 -11.74 -2.82 0.25
CA GLY A 294 -11.66 -4.26 0.49
C GLY A 294 -10.79 -4.62 1.68
N LEU A 295 -10.61 -5.91 1.85
CA LEU A 295 -9.83 -6.50 2.95
C LEU A 295 -8.90 -7.58 2.41
N ILE A 296 -7.75 -7.78 3.07
CA ILE A 296 -6.91 -8.95 2.88
C ILE A 296 -6.73 -9.66 4.23
N ILE A 297 -7.20 -10.90 4.32
CA ILE A 297 -7.35 -11.63 5.58
C ILE A 297 -6.62 -12.96 5.50
N GLU A 298 -5.92 -13.31 6.57
CA GLU A 298 -5.31 -14.62 6.72
C GLU A 298 -6.32 -15.64 7.24
N VAL A 299 -6.50 -16.71 6.46
CA VAL A 299 -7.37 -17.84 6.78
C VAL A 299 -6.57 -19.12 6.61
N HIS A 300 -6.61 -19.98 7.60
CA HIS A 300 -5.91 -21.27 7.58
C HIS A 300 -6.87 -22.38 8.05
N ASN A 301 -6.86 -23.52 7.37
CA ASN A 301 -7.72 -24.65 7.73
C ASN A 301 -7.39 -25.27 9.09
N ASN A 302 -6.16 -25.07 9.58
CA ASN A 302 -5.73 -25.53 10.92
C ASN A 302 -4.70 -24.54 11.52
N PRO A 303 -5.11 -23.36 12.00
CA PRO A 303 -4.21 -22.32 12.49
C PRO A 303 -3.15 -22.77 13.51
N PRO A 304 -3.44 -23.68 14.47
CA PRO A 304 -2.43 -24.18 15.41
C PRO A 304 -1.26 -24.94 14.75
N LYS A 305 -1.45 -25.50 13.54
CA LYS A 305 -0.43 -26.23 12.80
C LYS A 305 0.22 -25.39 11.69
N ALA A 306 -0.17 -24.14 11.53
CA ALA A 306 0.38 -23.27 10.49
C ALA A 306 1.90 -23.06 10.66
N LEU A 307 2.63 -23.16 9.55
CA LEU A 307 4.08 -22.90 9.53
C LEU A 307 4.41 -21.41 9.66
N CYS A 308 3.41 -20.54 9.44
CA CYS A 308 3.51 -19.08 9.47
C CYS A 308 2.26 -18.45 10.05
N ASP A 309 2.44 -17.51 10.99
CA ASP A 309 1.43 -16.54 11.46
C ASP A 309 0.07 -17.18 11.87
N GLY A 310 0.07 -18.40 12.42
CA GLY A 310 -1.14 -19.09 12.86
C GLY A 310 -1.96 -18.32 13.91
N ALA A 311 -1.30 -17.58 14.80
CA ALA A 311 -1.95 -16.82 15.88
C ALA A 311 -2.89 -15.71 15.37
N GLN A 312 -2.67 -15.20 14.17
CA GLN A 312 -3.49 -14.14 13.54
C GLN A 312 -4.45 -14.66 12.48
N SER A 313 -4.33 -15.96 12.11
CA SER A 313 -5.17 -16.58 11.08
C SER A 313 -6.55 -16.94 11.63
N LEU A 314 -7.60 -16.62 10.86
CA LEU A 314 -8.94 -17.11 11.10
C LEU A 314 -9.06 -18.57 10.65
N THR A 315 -10.00 -19.32 11.25
CA THR A 315 -10.50 -20.55 10.63
C THR A 315 -11.45 -20.21 9.47
N PRO A 316 -11.71 -21.13 8.53
CA PRO A 316 -12.72 -20.90 7.48
C PRO A 316 -14.10 -20.55 8.04
N ASP A 317 -14.54 -21.15 9.15
CA ASP A 317 -15.83 -20.84 9.78
C ASP A 317 -15.86 -19.42 10.36
N GLN A 318 -14.79 -18.99 11.02
CA GLN A 318 -14.67 -17.61 11.49
C GLN A 318 -14.69 -16.61 10.33
N TYR A 319 -14.05 -16.95 9.21
CA TYR A 319 -14.09 -16.14 8.01
C TYR A 319 -15.51 -16.06 7.42
N ALA A 320 -16.23 -17.17 7.33
CA ALA A 320 -17.62 -17.19 6.87
C ALA A 320 -18.53 -16.31 7.73
N GLN A 321 -18.39 -16.38 9.07
CA GLN A 321 -19.10 -15.50 9.99
C GLN A 321 -18.80 -14.03 9.77
N LEU A 322 -17.51 -13.70 9.56
CA LEU A 322 -17.07 -12.34 9.26
C LEU A 322 -17.72 -11.83 7.96
N VAL A 323 -17.72 -12.62 6.89
CA VAL A 323 -18.33 -12.24 5.60
C VAL A 323 -19.83 -11.98 5.76
N GLY A 324 -20.54 -12.80 6.54
CA GLY A 324 -21.93 -12.54 6.88
C GLY A 324 -22.17 -11.17 7.54
N LYS A 325 -21.29 -10.78 8.46
CA LYS A 325 -21.34 -9.45 9.10
C LYS A 325 -20.98 -8.32 8.14
N ILE A 326 -20.00 -8.54 7.26
CA ILE A 326 -19.64 -7.57 6.21
C ILE A 326 -20.83 -7.37 5.27
N SER A 327 -21.53 -8.43 4.88
CA SER A 327 -22.72 -8.36 4.04
C SER A 327 -23.83 -7.49 4.64
N ALA A 328 -24.01 -7.55 5.96
CA ALA A 328 -24.97 -6.71 6.68
C ALA A 328 -24.50 -5.23 6.78
N LEU A 329 -23.19 -4.99 6.92
CA LEU A 329 -22.62 -3.65 7.05
C LEU A 329 -22.50 -2.93 5.69
N ALA A 330 -22.18 -3.62 4.62
CA ALA A 330 -21.85 -3.06 3.33
C ALA A 330 -22.92 -2.08 2.80
N PRO A 331 -24.24 -2.37 2.84
CA PRO A 331 -25.26 -1.43 2.40
C PRO A 331 -25.30 -0.14 3.23
N ILE A 332 -25.00 -0.21 4.53
CA ILE A 332 -25.01 0.95 5.45
C ILE A 332 -23.94 1.97 5.03
N VAL A 333 -22.81 1.49 4.48
CA VAL A 333 -21.68 2.31 4.02
C VAL A 333 -21.67 2.44 2.48
N GLU A 334 -22.81 2.25 1.82
CA GLU A 334 -23.00 2.37 0.37
C GLU A 334 -22.10 1.45 -0.47
N ARG A 335 -21.73 0.28 0.09
CA ARG A 335 -20.94 -0.76 -0.58
C ARG A 335 -21.80 -1.98 -0.89
N THR A 336 -21.26 -2.88 -1.72
CA THR A 336 -21.82 -4.20 -2.03
C THR A 336 -20.75 -5.28 -1.90
N LEU A 337 -21.15 -6.53 -1.75
CA LEU A 337 -20.29 -7.72 -1.86
C LEU A 337 -20.38 -8.35 -3.25
#